data_1f05a628c7bc9cc992acb9d51376636c
#
_entry.id   1f05a628c7bc9cc992acb9d51376636c
#
_cell.length_a   1.000
_cell.length_b   1.000
_cell.length_c   1.000
_cell.angle_alpha   90.00
_cell.angle_beta   90.00
_cell.angle_gamma   90.00
#
_symmetry.space_group_name_H-M   'P 1'
#
loop_
_entity.id
_entity.type
_entity.pdbx_description
1 polymer ?
#
loop_
_entity_poly.entity_id
_entity_poly.type
_entity_poly.pdbx_seq_one_letter_code
_entity_poly.pdbx_strand_id
1 'polypeptide(L)'
;MKKTLMTLAIAALATSAYADNHNNPEMLKIATNAGCMTCHQVEARTDGKLPIGPAWKDVAKKYAGKKDAAALLTKEVMNGTNLYDSHWKGKVSGVAMPPNAVAIKEPDAKKLVAW
;
A
#
# COMPACT_ATOMS: atom_id res chain seq x y z
N MET A 1 -17.85 -2.67 60.51
CA MET A 1 -18.12 -3.32 59.21
C MET A 1 -17.66 -2.38 58.10
N LYS A 2 -16.46 -2.62 57.53
CA LYS A 2 -15.90 -1.80 56.45
C LYS A 2 -16.31 -2.42 55.11
N LYS A 3 -17.19 -1.74 54.34
CA LYS A 3 -17.55 -2.13 53.01
C LYS A 3 -16.52 -1.62 52.02
N THR A 4 -15.67 -2.49 51.51
CA THR A 4 -14.74 -2.22 50.41
C THR A 4 -15.49 -2.22 49.08
N LEU A 5 -15.64 -1.05 48.47
CA LEU A 5 -16.11 -0.94 47.09
C LEU A 5 -14.94 -1.26 46.16
N MET A 6 -15.06 -2.35 45.43
CA MET A 6 -14.12 -2.77 44.42
C MET A 6 -14.56 -2.13 43.08
N THR A 7 -13.84 -1.08 42.69
CA THR A 7 -14.09 -0.39 41.41
C THR A 7 -13.45 -1.22 40.30
N LEU A 8 -14.28 -1.83 39.46
CA LEU A 8 -13.86 -2.54 38.28
C LEU A 8 -13.53 -1.53 37.17
N ALA A 9 -12.24 -1.30 36.89
CA ALA A 9 -11.80 -0.50 35.77
C ALA A 9 -11.91 -1.34 34.49
N ILE A 10 -12.92 -1.04 33.65
CA ILE A 10 -13.04 -1.62 32.32
C ILE A 10 -12.09 -0.87 31.42
N ALA A 11 -10.95 -1.47 31.09
CA ALA A 11 -10.06 -0.98 30.06
C ALA A 11 -10.73 -1.24 28.70
N ALA A 12 -11.26 -0.19 28.10
CA ALA A 12 -11.73 -0.23 26.71
C ALA A 12 -10.52 -0.36 25.79
N LEU A 13 -10.29 -1.56 25.28
CA LEU A 13 -9.38 -1.80 24.15
C LEU A 13 -10.00 -1.13 22.92
N ALA A 14 -9.51 0.06 22.57
CA ALA A 14 -9.78 0.67 21.28
C ALA A 14 -9.07 -0.16 20.21
N THR A 15 -9.76 -1.16 19.66
CA THR A 15 -9.36 -1.79 18.41
C THR A 15 -9.55 -0.76 17.32
N SER A 16 -8.45 -0.15 16.86
CA SER A 16 -8.45 0.64 15.63
C SER A 16 -8.85 -0.32 14.50
N ALA A 17 -10.11 -0.30 14.12
CA ALA A 17 -10.55 -0.90 12.88
C ALA A 17 -9.91 -0.08 11.76
N TYR A 18 -8.81 -0.57 11.21
CA TYR A 18 -8.34 -0.14 9.91
C TYR A 18 -9.44 -0.58 8.93
N ALA A 19 -10.34 0.34 8.64
CA ALA A 19 -11.31 0.14 7.59
C ALA A 19 -10.51 -0.02 6.29
N ASP A 20 -10.60 -1.20 5.71
CA ASP A 20 -10.07 -1.57 4.40
C ASP A 20 -10.76 -0.69 3.35
N ASN A 21 -10.34 0.56 3.24
CA ASN A 21 -10.97 1.53 2.35
C ASN A 21 -10.32 1.47 0.97
N HIS A 22 -10.39 0.29 0.33
CA HIS A 22 -9.85 0.05 -1.00
C HIS A 22 -10.55 0.83 -2.12
N ASN A 23 -11.63 1.53 -1.80
CA ASN A 23 -12.40 2.36 -2.73
C ASN A 23 -12.35 3.85 -2.37
N ASN A 24 -11.20 4.35 -1.94
CA ASN A 24 -11.05 5.78 -1.72
C ASN A 24 -10.99 6.52 -3.07
N PRO A 25 -12.04 7.30 -3.44
CA PRO A 25 -12.10 7.95 -4.76
C PRO A 25 -10.99 8.98 -4.97
N GLU A 26 -10.52 9.62 -3.91
CA GLU A 26 -9.39 10.57 -4.00
C GLU A 26 -8.10 9.84 -4.37
N MET A 27 -7.80 8.73 -3.72
CA MET A 27 -6.60 7.94 -3.99
C MET A 27 -6.66 7.33 -5.40
N LEU A 28 -7.79 6.80 -5.81
CA LEU A 28 -7.98 6.29 -7.17
C LEU A 28 -7.80 7.39 -8.22
N LYS A 29 -8.28 8.62 -7.96
CA LYS A 29 -8.09 9.76 -8.85
C LYS A 29 -6.62 10.15 -8.98
N ILE A 30 -5.89 10.23 -7.87
CA ILE A 30 -4.45 10.52 -7.86
C ILE A 30 -3.70 9.44 -8.67
N ALA A 31 -3.98 8.18 -8.41
CA ALA A 31 -3.36 7.04 -9.08
C ALA A 31 -3.63 7.02 -10.59
N THR A 32 -4.87 7.28 -10.98
CA THR A 32 -5.27 7.32 -12.39
C THR A 32 -4.60 8.46 -13.13
N ASN A 33 -4.60 9.67 -12.54
CA ASN A 33 -3.98 10.84 -13.14
C ASN A 33 -2.46 10.69 -13.29
N ALA A 34 -1.82 9.98 -12.37
CA ALA A 34 -0.39 9.68 -12.41
C ALA A 34 -0.05 8.48 -13.31
N GLY A 35 -1.04 7.81 -13.93
CA GLY A 35 -0.83 6.66 -14.80
C GLY A 35 -0.54 5.34 -14.09
N CYS A 36 -0.64 5.27 -12.76
CA CYS A 36 -0.32 4.08 -11.98
C CYS A 36 -1.21 2.89 -12.37
N MET A 37 -2.48 3.16 -12.67
CA MET A 37 -3.47 2.13 -12.99
C MET A 37 -3.24 1.43 -14.35
N THR A 38 -2.30 1.93 -15.15
CA THR A 38 -1.88 1.25 -16.40
C THR A 38 -1.21 -0.09 -16.10
N CYS A 39 -0.44 -0.17 -15.02
CA CYS A 39 0.32 -1.37 -14.64
C CYS A 39 -0.21 -2.02 -13.36
N HIS A 40 -0.79 -1.24 -12.46
CA HIS A 40 -1.27 -1.71 -11.17
C HIS A 40 -2.79 -1.82 -11.12
N GLN A 41 -3.26 -2.69 -10.24
CA GLN A 41 -4.66 -2.82 -9.81
C GLN A 41 -4.69 -2.82 -8.29
N VAL A 42 -5.81 -2.45 -7.70
CA VAL A 42 -5.98 -2.55 -6.24
C VAL A 42 -6.05 -4.02 -5.81
N GLU A 43 -6.91 -4.79 -6.47
CA GLU A 43 -7.12 -6.22 -6.21
C GLU A 43 -6.22 -7.10 -7.08
N ALA A 44 -5.86 -8.26 -6.55
CA ALA A 44 -5.17 -9.28 -7.34
C ALA A 44 -6.05 -9.82 -8.46
N ARG A 45 -5.43 -10.17 -9.59
CA ARG A 45 -6.13 -10.84 -10.72
C ARG A 45 -6.57 -12.22 -10.32
N THR A 46 -7.75 -12.62 -10.84
CA THR A 46 -8.34 -13.96 -10.62
C THR A 46 -8.39 -14.80 -11.88
N ASP A 47 -7.92 -14.26 -13.02
CA ASP A 47 -7.97 -14.92 -14.34
C ASP A 47 -6.71 -15.77 -14.65
N GLY A 48 -5.81 -15.93 -13.68
CA GLY A 48 -4.59 -16.72 -13.82
C GLY A 48 -3.47 -16.06 -14.65
N LYS A 49 -3.69 -14.85 -15.17
CA LYS A 49 -2.68 -14.10 -15.92
C LYS A 49 -1.80 -13.26 -15.01
N LEU A 50 -0.53 -13.13 -15.35
CA LEU A 50 0.37 -12.23 -14.64
C LEU A 50 -0.04 -10.77 -14.89
N PRO A 51 -0.17 -9.95 -13.83
CA PRO A 51 -0.34 -8.51 -13.97
C PRO A 51 0.96 -7.86 -14.47
N ILE A 52 0.90 -6.66 -15.02
CA ILE A 52 2.10 -5.90 -15.41
C ILE A 52 2.88 -5.49 -14.16
N GLY A 53 2.23 -4.84 -13.20
CA GLY A 53 2.76 -4.54 -11.88
C GLY A 53 1.97 -5.26 -10.79
N PRO A 54 2.50 -5.38 -9.57
CA PRO A 54 1.81 -6.09 -8.49
C PRO A 54 0.51 -5.36 -8.11
N ALA A 55 -0.50 -6.14 -7.71
CA ALA A 55 -1.70 -5.60 -7.09
C ALA A 55 -1.32 -4.90 -5.77
N TRP A 56 -1.93 -3.77 -5.46
CA TRP A 56 -1.56 -3.01 -4.27
C TRP A 56 -1.89 -3.73 -2.96
N LYS A 57 -2.91 -4.56 -2.93
CA LYS A 57 -3.16 -5.46 -1.79
C LYS A 57 -2.02 -6.45 -1.56
N ASP A 58 -1.41 -6.96 -2.63
CA ASP A 58 -0.25 -7.85 -2.52
C ASP A 58 0.98 -7.08 -2.03
N VAL A 59 1.17 -5.83 -2.47
CA VAL A 59 2.22 -4.94 -1.96
C VAL A 59 2.03 -4.69 -0.47
N ALA A 60 0.83 -4.29 -0.05
CA ALA A 60 0.50 -4.05 1.35
C ALA A 60 0.77 -5.29 2.21
N LYS A 61 0.37 -6.47 1.75
CA LYS A 61 0.61 -7.75 2.43
C LYS A 61 2.10 -8.08 2.54
N LYS A 62 2.87 -7.86 1.47
CA LYS A 62 4.32 -8.14 1.44
C LYS A 62 5.10 -7.26 2.41
N TYR A 63 4.71 -6.01 2.54
CA TYR A 63 5.40 -5.02 3.36
C TYR A 63 4.77 -4.79 4.74
N ALA A 64 3.71 -5.53 5.08
CA ALA A 64 3.07 -5.44 6.39
C ALA A 64 4.09 -5.62 7.53
N GLY A 65 4.05 -4.73 8.51
CA GLY A 65 4.93 -4.75 9.69
C GLY A 65 6.39 -4.33 9.45
N LYS A 66 6.78 -3.98 8.22
CA LYS A 66 8.12 -3.46 7.93
C LYS A 66 8.18 -1.95 8.18
N LYS A 67 8.99 -1.53 9.15
CA LYS A 67 9.06 -0.12 9.59
C LYS A 67 9.45 0.86 8.47
N ASP A 68 10.33 0.45 7.58
CA ASP A 68 10.87 1.30 6.52
C ASP A 68 10.09 1.21 5.20
N ALA A 69 8.99 0.44 5.17
CA ALA A 69 8.25 0.17 3.94
C ALA A 69 7.75 1.44 3.26
N ALA A 70 7.16 2.37 4.02
CA ALA A 70 6.60 3.59 3.44
C ALA A 70 7.68 4.45 2.76
N ALA A 71 8.85 4.61 3.39
CA ALA A 71 9.97 5.36 2.82
C ALA A 71 10.55 4.65 1.59
N LEU A 72 10.75 3.33 1.67
CA LEU A 72 11.25 2.52 0.57
C LEU A 72 10.32 2.60 -0.64
N LEU A 73 9.04 2.31 -0.45
CA LEU A 73 8.05 2.30 -1.54
C LEU A 73 7.84 3.69 -2.15
N THR A 74 7.86 4.76 -1.34
CA THR A 74 7.82 6.13 -1.88
C THR A 74 9.03 6.41 -2.77
N LYS A 75 10.23 6.01 -2.33
CA LYS A 75 11.46 6.16 -3.13
C LYS A 75 11.37 5.37 -4.44
N GLU A 76 10.85 4.15 -4.42
CA GLU A 76 10.64 3.33 -5.62
C GLU A 76 9.63 3.96 -6.58
N VAL A 77 8.54 4.54 -6.08
CA VAL A 77 7.57 5.28 -6.90
C VAL A 77 8.25 6.46 -7.60
N MET A 78 9.03 7.24 -6.88
CA MET A 78 9.66 8.45 -7.42
C MET A 78 10.81 8.13 -8.39
N ASN A 79 11.65 7.17 -8.05
CA ASN A 79 12.90 6.89 -8.77
C ASN A 79 12.86 5.65 -9.67
N GLY A 80 11.76 4.89 -9.62
CA GLY A 80 11.65 3.60 -10.30
C GLY A 80 12.32 2.46 -9.54
N THR A 81 12.13 1.23 -10.03
CA THR A 81 12.68 0.01 -9.44
C THR A 81 13.85 -0.52 -10.29
N ASN A 82 14.71 -1.33 -9.67
CA ASN A 82 15.86 -1.94 -10.35
C ASN A 82 15.37 -3.09 -11.26
N LEU A 83 15.81 -3.09 -12.52
CA LEU A 83 15.54 -4.14 -13.51
C LEU A 83 16.07 -5.51 -13.10
N TYR A 84 17.20 -5.54 -12.38
CA TYR A 84 17.92 -6.77 -12.07
C TYR A 84 17.57 -7.34 -10.69
N ASP A 85 17.03 -6.52 -9.80
CA ASP A 85 16.69 -6.88 -8.43
C ASP A 85 15.21 -6.58 -8.16
N SER A 86 14.33 -7.23 -8.92
CA SER A 86 12.90 -7.07 -8.74
C SER A 86 12.38 -7.96 -7.63
N HIS A 87 11.76 -7.35 -6.62
CA HIS A 87 11.07 -8.04 -5.53
C HIS A 87 9.84 -8.84 -5.99
N TRP A 88 9.43 -8.66 -7.25
CA TRP A 88 8.24 -9.26 -7.85
C TRP A 88 8.56 -10.19 -9.02
N LYS A 89 9.83 -10.57 -9.18
CA LYS A 89 10.26 -11.45 -10.26
C LYS A 89 9.44 -12.75 -10.28
N GLY A 90 8.91 -13.10 -11.45
CA GLY A 90 8.07 -14.29 -11.64
C GLY A 90 6.61 -14.13 -11.18
N LYS A 91 6.24 -12.99 -10.57
CA LYS A 91 4.86 -12.69 -10.13
C LYS A 91 4.19 -11.60 -10.96
N VAL A 92 4.95 -10.89 -11.76
CA VAL A 92 4.49 -9.84 -12.67
C VAL A 92 5.14 -10.03 -14.04
N SER A 93 4.51 -9.51 -15.09
CA SER A 93 5.04 -9.52 -16.46
C SER A 93 5.93 -8.31 -16.75
N GLY A 94 5.76 -7.21 -16.03
CA GLY A 94 6.61 -6.03 -16.15
C GLY A 94 8.00 -6.27 -15.56
N VAL A 95 9.02 -5.69 -16.20
CA VAL A 95 10.42 -5.87 -15.78
C VAL A 95 10.84 -4.92 -14.67
N ALA A 96 10.29 -3.70 -14.65
CA ALA A 96 10.52 -2.70 -13.63
C ALA A 96 9.44 -1.62 -13.66
N MET A 97 9.22 -0.96 -12.53
CA MET A 97 8.43 0.27 -12.49
C MET A 97 9.33 1.45 -12.91
N PRO A 98 8.90 2.27 -13.89
CA PRO A 98 9.68 3.43 -14.30
C PRO A 98 9.70 4.51 -13.21
N PRO A 99 10.64 5.49 -13.27
CA PRO A 99 10.58 6.67 -12.43
C PRO A 99 9.31 7.47 -12.69
N ASN A 100 8.57 7.82 -11.64
CA ASN A 100 7.29 8.53 -11.77
C ASN A 100 7.35 10.00 -11.29
N ALA A 101 8.51 10.53 -10.96
CA ALA A 101 8.67 11.90 -10.48
C ALA A 101 8.15 12.98 -11.46
N VAL A 102 8.03 12.64 -12.74
CA VAL A 102 7.44 13.53 -13.77
C VAL A 102 5.92 13.49 -13.78
N ALA A 103 5.31 12.43 -13.27
CA ALA A 103 3.86 12.18 -13.31
C ALA A 103 3.16 12.42 -11.96
N ILE A 104 3.87 12.29 -10.86
CA ILE A 104 3.34 12.44 -9.50
C ILE A 104 4.31 13.22 -8.60
N LYS A 105 3.77 14.09 -7.75
CA LYS A 105 4.57 14.76 -6.73
C LYS A 105 4.76 13.86 -5.50
N GLU A 106 5.89 13.99 -4.82
CA GLU A 106 6.22 13.16 -3.67
C GLU A 106 5.15 13.13 -2.55
N PRO A 107 4.49 14.26 -2.18
CA PRO A 107 3.41 14.22 -1.20
C PRO A 107 2.25 13.31 -1.59
N ASP A 108 1.89 13.28 -2.88
CA ASP A 108 0.82 12.41 -3.39
C ASP A 108 1.27 10.96 -3.51
N ALA A 109 2.53 10.72 -3.86
CA ALA A 109 3.12 9.38 -3.81
C ALA A 109 3.10 8.82 -2.38
N LYS A 110 3.44 9.63 -1.37
CA LYS A 110 3.34 9.24 0.05
C LYS A 110 1.92 8.90 0.47
N LYS A 111 0.91 9.64 -0.01
CA LYS A 111 -0.50 9.32 0.26
C LYS A 111 -0.89 7.97 -0.34
N LEU A 112 -0.51 7.69 -1.60
CA LEU A 112 -0.79 6.42 -2.25
C LEU A 112 -0.10 5.24 -1.56
N VAL A 113 1.15 5.41 -1.14
CA VAL A 113 1.90 4.39 -0.41
C VAL A 113 1.29 4.10 0.95
N ALA A 114 0.74 5.13 1.62
CA ALA A 114 0.09 4.98 2.91
C ALA A 114 -1.32 4.37 2.82
N TRP A 115 -1.97 4.52 1.68
CA TRP A 115 -3.30 3.97 1.40
C TRP A 115 -3.29 2.47 1.18
#